data_235d70d8047420ac25bf36482f886e29
#
_entry.id   235d70d8047420ac25bf36482f886e29
#
_cell.length_a   1.000
_cell.length_b   1.000
_cell.length_c   1.000
_cell.angle_alpha   90.00
_cell.angle_beta   90.00
_cell.angle_gamma   90.00
#
_symmetry.space_group_name_H-M   'P 1'
#
loop_
_entity.id
_entity.type
_entity.pdbx_description
1 polymer ?
#
loop_
_entity_poly.entity_id
_entity_poly.type
_entity_poly.pdbx_seq_one_letter_code
_entity_poly.pdbx_strand_id
1 'polypeptide(L)'
;MTAQLFFESSLTQTDPAVLEAIKNEYHRQNDQIELIASENIVSKAVLEAQGTILTNKYAEGYSGKRYYGGCEHVDVVEDICIERIKKLFNAGFANVQVHSGSQANHAVFLALLKPGDTIMGMSLAAGGHLT
;
A
#
# COMPACT_ATOMS: atom_id res chain seq x y z
N MET A 1 -6.65 11.98 -31.07
CA MET A 1 -5.50 11.59 -30.23
C MET A 1 -5.08 10.21 -30.71
N THR A 2 -3.83 10.00 -31.13
CA THR A 2 -3.34 8.66 -31.52
C THR A 2 -3.19 7.80 -30.28
N ALA A 3 -3.28 6.45 -30.42
CA ALA A 3 -3.09 5.53 -29.30
C ALA A 3 -1.72 5.74 -28.60
N GLN A 4 -0.68 6.03 -29.37
CA GLN A 4 0.64 6.33 -28.85
C GLN A 4 0.65 7.58 -27.94
N LEU A 5 0.03 8.67 -28.35
CA LEU A 5 -0.09 9.88 -27.52
C LEU A 5 -0.85 9.61 -26.21
N PHE A 6 -1.84 8.74 -26.24
CA PHE A 6 -2.59 8.38 -25.03
C PHE A 6 -1.69 7.72 -23.98
N PHE A 7 -0.82 6.79 -24.37
CA PHE A 7 0.03 6.06 -23.44
C PHE A 7 1.33 6.78 -23.05
N GLU A 8 1.79 7.72 -23.86
CA GLU A 8 3.07 8.42 -23.65
C GLU A 8 2.89 9.82 -23.03
N SER A 9 1.67 10.35 -23.02
CA SER A 9 1.41 11.68 -22.48
C SER A 9 1.59 11.71 -20.96
N SER A 10 2.33 12.70 -20.49
CA SER A 10 2.54 12.94 -19.06
C SER A 10 1.29 13.54 -18.40
N LEU A 11 1.24 13.50 -17.07
CA LEU A 11 0.17 14.14 -16.29
C LEU A 11 0.06 15.65 -16.62
N THR A 12 1.16 16.32 -16.90
CA THR A 12 1.17 17.74 -17.34
C THR A 12 0.32 17.98 -18.60
N GLN A 13 0.30 17.00 -19.50
CA GLN A 13 -0.42 17.12 -20.77
C GLN A 13 -1.86 16.62 -20.69
N THR A 14 -2.10 15.61 -19.82
CA THR A 14 -3.40 14.94 -19.73
C THR A 14 -4.32 15.55 -18.68
N ASP A 15 -3.78 15.96 -17.53
CA ASP A 15 -4.54 16.54 -16.43
C ASP A 15 -3.71 17.55 -15.63
N PRO A 16 -3.57 18.77 -16.14
CA PRO A 16 -2.81 19.82 -15.44
C PRO A 16 -3.47 20.24 -14.12
N ALA A 17 -4.78 20.05 -13.93
CA ALA A 17 -5.46 20.39 -12.68
C ALA A 17 -5.05 19.44 -11.55
N VAL A 18 -4.97 18.15 -11.83
CA VAL A 18 -4.46 17.16 -10.85
C VAL A 18 -2.98 17.40 -10.58
N LEU A 19 -2.17 17.72 -11.60
CA LEU A 19 -0.76 18.05 -11.37
C LEU A 19 -0.60 19.27 -10.46
N GLU A 20 -1.42 20.31 -10.62
CA GLU A 20 -1.37 21.48 -9.76
C GLU A 20 -1.75 21.17 -8.31
N ALA A 21 -2.77 20.33 -8.10
CA ALA A 21 -3.14 19.85 -6.76
C ALA A 21 -1.98 19.08 -6.09
N ILE A 22 -1.27 18.22 -6.84
CA ILE A 22 -0.09 17.49 -6.33
C ILE A 22 1.04 18.47 -5.94
N LYS A 23 1.31 19.49 -6.74
CA LYS A 23 2.31 20.51 -6.41
C LYS A 23 1.94 21.31 -5.16
N ASN A 24 0.68 21.68 -5.03
CA ASN A 24 0.19 22.40 -3.86
C ASN A 24 0.30 21.54 -2.59
N GLU A 25 0.00 20.24 -2.67
CA GLU A 25 0.20 19.32 -1.56
C GLU A 25 1.69 19.14 -1.22
N TYR A 26 2.57 19.08 -2.22
CA TYR A 26 4.02 19.07 -1.98
C TYR A 26 4.48 20.29 -1.20
N HIS A 27 4.01 21.49 -1.56
CA HIS A 27 4.32 22.73 -0.82
C HIS A 27 3.74 22.69 0.59
N ARG A 28 2.48 22.23 0.74
CA ARG A 28 1.87 22.08 2.07
C ARG A 28 2.71 21.21 2.99
N GLN A 29 3.14 20.05 2.51
CA GLN A 29 3.95 19.12 3.31
C GLN A 29 5.33 19.68 3.67
N ASN A 30 5.92 20.53 2.83
CA ASN A 30 7.20 21.17 3.13
C ASN A 30 7.07 22.36 4.10
N ASP A 31 5.98 23.10 4.02
CA ASP A 31 5.84 24.40 4.67
C ASP A 31 5.03 24.33 5.97
N GLN A 32 4.31 23.22 6.21
CA GLN A 32 3.45 23.05 7.37
C GLN A 32 3.94 21.91 8.27
N ILE A 33 3.75 22.09 9.57
CA ILE A 33 4.03 21.01 10.55
C ILE A 33 2.85 20.06 10.60
N GLU A 34 3.09 18.80 10.29
CA GLU A 34 2.10 17.74 10.39
C GLU A 34 2.18 17.07 11.78
N LEU A 35 1.04 17.04 12.49
CA LEU A 35 0.94 16.46 13.83
C LEU A 35 0.05 15.21 13.88
N ILE A 36 -0.33 14.65 12.74
CA ILE A 36 -1.09 13.40 12.66
C ILE A 36 -0.12 12.23 12.83
N ALA A 37 -0.15 11.58 13.98
CA ALA A 37 0.81 10.55 14.37
C ALA A 37 0.82 9.31 13.46
N SER A 38 -0.26 9.06 12.72
CA SER A 38 -0.38 7.95 11.75
C SER A 38 0.19 8.25 10.37
N GLU A 39 0.54 9.49 10.07
CA GLU A 39 1.14 9.87 8.80
C GLU A 39 2.64 9.56 8.78
N ASN A 40 3.13 9.12 7.62
CA ASN A 40 4.53 8.81 7.39
C ASN A 40 4.97 9.38 6.05
N ILE A 41 5.93 10.30 6.08
CA ILE A 41 6.52 10.86 4.87
C ILE A 41 7.43 9.81 4.24
N VAL A 42 7.04 9.33 3.08
CA VAL A 42 7.76 8.28 2.36
C VAL A 42 8.94 8.84 1.56
N SER A 43 9.94 7.98 1.31
CA SER A 43 11.08 8.34 0.47
C SER A 43 10.69 8.42 -1.01
N LYS A 44 11.50 9.12 -1.79
CA LYS A 44 11.36 9.16 -3.26
C LYS A 44 11.35 7.75 -3.87
N ALA A 45 12.17 6.83 -3.36
CA ALA A 45 12.22 5.45 -3.85
C ALA A 45 10.88 4.70 -3.67
N VAL A 46 10.15 4.97 -2.57
CA VAL A 46 8.80 4.41 -2.36
C VAL A 46 7.82 4.97 -3.40
N LEU A 47 7.85 6.27 -3.66
CA LEU A 47 6.99 6.90 -4.68
C LEU A 47 7.29 6.35 -6.08
N GLU A 48 8.57 6.18 -6.42
CA GLU A 48 9.00 5.59 -7.70
C GLU A 48 8.51 4.14 -7.83
N ALA A 49 8.60 3.34 -6.77
CA ALA A 49 8.12 1.96 -6.79
C ALA A 49 6.59 1.85 -6.96
N GLN A 50 5.83 2.73 -6.34
CA GLN A 50 4.37 2.77 -6.46
C GLN A 50 3.89 3.14 -7.87
N GLY A 51 4.58 4.05 -8.55
CA GLY A 51 4.20 4.56 -9.86
C GLY A 51 4.75 3.74 -11.04
N THR A 52 4.87 2.42 -10.93
CA THR A 52 5.48 1.58 -11.96
C THR A 52 4.45 0.83 -12.81
N ILE A 53 4.94 0.19 -13.88
CA ILE A 53 4.14 -0.68 -14.76
C ILE A 53 3.56 -1.91 -14.04
N LEU A 54 4.03 -2.23 -12.83
CA LEU A 54 3.45 -3.29 -11.99
C LEU A 54 1.97 -3.04 -11.70
N THR A 55 1.52 -1.78 -11.72
CA THR A 55 0.11 -1.38 -11.64
C THR A 55 -0.78 -2.09 -12.66
N ASN A 56 -0.25 -2.45 -13.83
CA ASN A 56 -1.00 -3.09 -14.90
C ASN A 56 -1.22 -4.59 -14.67
N LYS A 57 -0.51 -5.20 -13.70
CA LYS A 57 -0.52 -6.64 -13.53
C LYS A 57 -1.55 -7.10 -12.50
N TYR A 58 -2.47 -7.90 -12.95
CA TYR A 58 -3.38 -8.63 -12.09
C TYR A 58 -2.70 -9.92 -11.60
N ALA A 59 -2.48 -10.07 -10.27
CA ALA A 59 -1.66 -11.14 -9.68
C ALA A 59 -2.39 -11.85 -8.52
N GLU A 60 -3.59 -12.35 -8.79
CA GLU A 60 -4.38 -13.11 -7.83
C GLU A 60 -3.69 -14.44 -7.47
N GLY A 61 -3.75 -14.83 -6.20
CA GLY A 61 -3.04 -15.96 -5.63
C GLY A 61 -1.77 -15.52 -4.90
N TYR A 62 -0.87 -16.47 -4.67
CA TYR A 62 0.42 -16.24 -3.99
C TYR A 62 1.59 -16.51 -4.91
N SER A 63 2.77 -16.02 -4.56
CA SER A 63 4.01 -16.27 -5.30
C SER A 63 4.17 -17.76 -5.61
N GLY A 64 4.45 -18.10 -6.86
CA GLY A 64 4.55 -19.47 -7.36
C GLY A 64 3.22 -20.24 -7.45
N LYS A 65 2.09 -19.67 -7.02
CA LYS A 65 0.75 -20.27 -7.03
C LYS A 65 -0.31 -19.26 -7.49
N ARG A 66 -0.12 -18.69 -8.67
CA ARG A 66 -1.02 -17.70 -9.27
C ARG A 66 -2.12 -18.35 -10.10
N TYR A 67 -3.25 -17.66 -10.18
CA TYR A 67 -4.37 -18.08 -11.06
C TYR A 67 -4.14 -17.67 -12.52
N TYR A 68 -3.23 -16.71 -12.78
CA TYR A 68 -2.95 -16.18 -14.11
C TYR A 68 -1.46 -16.25 -14.44
N GLY A 69 -1.13 -16.34 -15.73
CA GLY A 69 0.24 -16.26 -16.22
C GLY A 69 0.85 -14.85 -16.16
N GLY A 70 2.16 -14.75 -16.38
CA GLY A 70 2.90 -13.49 -16.43
C GLY A 70 3.14 -12.84 -15.07
N CYS A 71 3.18 -13.62 -14.00
CA CYS A 71 3.38 -13.13 -12.63
C CYS A 71 4.82 -13.31 -12.11
N GLU A 72 5.71 -13.82 -12.92
CA GLU A 72 7.10 -14.14 -12.53
C GLU A 72 7.86 -12.96 -11.93
N HIS A 73 7.65 -11.76 -12.43
CA HIS A 73 8.31 -10.56 -11.91
C HIS A 73 7.60 -9.98 -10.69
N VAL A 74 6.28 -10.06 -10.63
CA VAL A 74 5.50 -9.70 -9.43
C VAL A 74 5.83 -10.64 -8.28
N ASP A 75 6.00 -11.93 -8.55
CA ASP A 75 6.42 -12.92 -7.55
C ASP A 75 7.76 -12.54 -6.92
N VAL A 76 8.73 -12.13 -7.72
CA VAL A 76 10.03 -11.66 -7.20
C VAL A 76 9.87 -10.48 -6.26
N VAL A 77 9.03 -9.50 -6.58
CA VAL A 77 8.79 -8.33 -5.71
C VAL A 77 8.12 -8.75 -4.42
N GLU A 78 7.12 -9.63 -4.48
CA GLU A 78 6.42 -10.14 -3.30
C GLU A 78 7.36 -10.94 -2.39
N ASP A 79 8.15 -11.85 -2.96
CA ASP A 79 9.12 -12.66 -2.21
C ASP A 79 10.20 -11.80 -1.53
N ILE A 80 10.74 -10.80 -2.22
CA ILE A 80 11.67 -9.82 -1.62
C ILE A 80 11.01 -9.10 -0.43
N CYS A 81 9.76 -8.69 -0.56
CA CYS A 81 9.04 -8.03 0.51
C CYS A 81 8.85 -8.95 1.71
N ILE A 82 8.40 -10.19 1.49
CA ILE A 82 8.22 -11.22 2.52
C ILE A 82 9.53 -11.45 3.28
N GLU A 83 10.64 -11.69 2.57
CA GLU A 83 11.94 -11.96 3.22
C GLU A 83 12.45 -10.76 4.03
N ARG A 84 12.28 -9.54 3.51
CA ARG A 84 12.67 -8.32 4.25
C ARG A 84 11.84 -8.09 5.50
N ILE A 85 10.53 -8.29 5.45
CA ILE A 85 9.64 -8.17 6.61
C ILE A 85 9.96 -9.25 7.66
N LYS A 86 10.14 -10.50 7.24
CA LYS A 86 10.57 -11.58 8.14
C LYS A 86 11.86 -11.24 8.87
N LYS A 87 12.84 -10.71 8.15
CA LYS A 87 14.11 -10.29 8.73
C LYS A 87 13.94 -9.10 9.68
N LEU A 88 13.15 -8.10 9.30
CA LEU A 88 12.92 -6.89 10.09
C LEU A 88 12.28 -7.19 11.45
N PHE A 89 11.29 -8.09 11.45
CA PHE A 89 10.53 -8.45 12.65
C PHE A 89 11.00 -9.74 13.33
N ASN A 90 12.06 -10.36 12.81
CA ASN A 90 12.52 -11.68 13.26
C ASN A 90 11.37 -12.72 13.28
N ALA A 91 10.56 -12.72 12.24
CA ALA A 91 9.36 -13.55 12.14
C ALA A 91 9.60 -14.78 11.26
N GLY A 92 8.99 -15.90 11.61
CA GLY A 92 9.05 -17.12 10.81
C GLY A 92 8.18 -17.07 9.55
N PHE A 93 7.12 -16.24 9.57
CA PHE A 93 6.15 -16.09 8.49
C PHE A 93 5.75 -14.62 8.33
N ALA A 94 5.42 -14.23 7.08
CA ALA A 94 4.86 -12.92 6.78
C ALA A 94 3.88 -13.01 5.60
N ASN A 95 2.84 -12.19 5.64
CA ASN A 95 1.94 -11.94 4.51
C ASN A 95 2.01 -10.44 4.18
N VAL A 96 2.23 -10.12 2.91
CA VAL A 96 2.42 -8.75 2.44
C VAL A 96 1.32 -8.30 1.46
N GLN A 97 0.24 -9.08 1.33
CA GLN A 97 -0.83 -8.81 0.36
C GLN A 97 -1.95 -7.92 0.90
N VAL A 98 -2.02 -7.69 2.21
CA VAL A 98 -3.03 -6.78 2.77
C VAL A 98 -2.83 -5.35 2.26
N HIS A 99 -3.91 -4.69 1.89
CA HIS A 99 -3.85 -3.32 1.36
C HIS A 99 -3.87 -2.23 2.44
N SER A 100 -4.14 -2.60 3.71
CA SER A 100 -4.22 -1.65 4.83
C SER A 100 -4.02 -2.35 6.18
N GLY A 101 -3.67 -1.56 7.21
CA GLY A 101 -3.65 -2.03 8.58
C GLY A 101 -5.02 -2.52 9.07
N SER A 102 -6.10 -1.88 8.63
CA SER A 102 -7.47 -2.33 8.94
C SER A 102 -7.76 -3.72 8.39
N GLN A 103 -7.35 -4.00 7.16
CA GLN A 103 -7.50 -5.35 6.59
C GLN A 103 -6.63 -6.37 7.34
N ALA A 104 -5.42 -6.01 7.72
CA ALA A 104 -4.54 -6.88 8.52
C ALA A 104 -5.19 -7.22 9.88
N ASN A 105 -5.71 -6.23 10.60
CA ASN A 105 -6.43 -6.44 11.86
C ASN A 105 -7.67 -7.32 11.66
N HIS A 106 -8.44 -7.08 10.62
CA HIS A 106 -9.61 -7.90 10.31
C HIS A 106 -9.24 -9.36 10.04
N ALA A 107 -8.17 -9.61 9.31
CA ALA A 107 -7.67 -10.97 9.08
C ALA A 107 -7.26 -11.66 10.38
N VAL A 108 -6.63 -10.94 11.33
CA VAL A 108 -6.29 -11.46 12.65
C VAL A 108 -7.56 -11.80 13.45
N PHE A 109 -8.58 -10.94 13.45
CA PHE A 109 -9.84 -11.23 14.11
C PHE A 109 -10.51 -12.47 13.53
N LEU A 110 -10.56 -12.59 12.21
CA LEU A 110 -11.13 -13.79 11.56
C LEU A 110 -10.37 -15.07 11.88
N ALA A 111 -9.06 -14.99 12.07
CA ALA A 111 -8.24 -16.14 12.39
C ALA A 111 -8.36 -16.61 13.85
N LEU A 112 -8.55 -15.68 14.80
CA LEU A 112 -8.45 -15.94 16.23
C LEU A 112 -9.80 -15.94 16.96
N LEU A 113 -10.83 -15.30 16.41
CA LEU A 113 -12.09 -15.01 17.10
C LEU A 113 -13.30 -15.59 16.35
N LYS A 114 -14.36 -15.83 17.10
CA LYS A 114 -15.69 -16.16 16.59
C LYS A 114 -16.65 -15.01 16.92
N PRO A 115 -17.74 -14.85 16.16
CA PRO A 115 -18.80 -13.90 16.52
C PRO A 115 -19.29 -14.13 17.97
N GLY A 116 -19.24 -13.08 18.78
CA GLY A 116 -19.59 -13.11 20.21
C GLY A 116 -18.42 -13.23 21.18
N ASP A 117 -17.20 -13.48 20.70
CA ASP A 117 -16.02 -13.46 21.55
C ASP A 117 -15.72 -12.05 22.07
N THR A 118 -15.19 -11.98 23.28
CA THR A 118 -14.87 -10.71 23.93
C THR A 118 -13.47 -10.24 23.57
N ILE A 119 -13.35 -8.99 23.13
CA ILE A 119 -12.10 -8.30 22.92
C ILE A 119 -11.99 -7.10 23.86
N MET A 120 -10.76 -6.72 24.21
CA MET A 120 -10.49 -5.51 24.96
C MET A 120 -9.68 -4.55 24.11
N GLY A 121 -10.13 -3.29 24.04
CA GLY A 121 -9.44 -2.23 23.31
C GLY A 121 -9.62 -0.89 24.01
N MET A 122 -8.82 0.10 23.64
CA MET A 122 -8.97 1.45 24.12
C MET A 122 -10.16 2.13 23.44
N SER A 123 -10.87 2.99 24.17
CA SER A 123 -11.89 3.84 23.58
C SER A 123 -11.25 4.85 22.60
N LEU A 124 -12.01 5.30 21.62
CA LEU A 124 -11.55 6.28 20.64
C LEU A 124 -11.01 7.56 21.31
N ALA A 125 -11.70 8.05 22.36
CA ALA A 125 -11.30 9.23 23.13
C ALA A 125 -9.97 9.03 23.90
N ALA A 126 -9.58 7.78 24.16
CA ALA A 126 -8.32 7.43 24.79
C ALA A 126 -7.20 7.04 23.77
N GLY A 127 -7.41 7.34 22.49
CA GLY A 127 -6.45 7.03 21.43
C GLY A 127 -6.65 5.65 20.78
N GLY A 128 -7.79 5.00 20.98
CA GLY A 128 -8.14 3.75 20.32
C GLY A 128 -8.40 3.91 18.83
N HIS A 129 -8.22 2.84 18.07
CA HIS A 129 -8.51 2.79 16.63
C HIS A 129 -9.98 2.49 16.36
N LEU A 130 -10.52 2.94 15.22
CA LEU A 130 -11.92 2.69 14.82
C LEU A 130 -12.21 1.25 14.38
N THR A 131 -11.19 0.52 13.95
CA THR A 131 -11.33 -0.87 13.47
C THR A 131 -10.93 -1.89 14.50
#